data_61560d835a83ee9a895e38cac19ad1ca
#
_entry.id   61560d835a83ee9a895e38cac19ad1ca
#
_cell.length_a   1.000
_cell.length_b   1.000
_cell.length_c   1.000
_cell.angle_alpha   90.00
_cell.angle_beta   90.00
_cell.angle_gamma   90.00
#
_symmetry.space_group_name_H-M   'P 1'
#
loop_
_entity.id
_entity.type
_entity.pdbx_description
1 polymer ?
#
loop_
_entity_poly.entity_id
_entity_poly.type
_entity_poly.pdbx_seq_one_letter_code
_entity_poly.pdbx_strand_id
1 'polypeptide(L)'
;SKTAGAGIASMLSNAFGTAPPDAASSRSMVLENVAQHIETVQASLHLRFVSAHIRVHAPAALSRELERSTKKGLPSSMPLHIVHMRRDDLDAMALPESTTHSVDKHVGMLFDGLTPQLDAQGRVFIGFRTHQTTAFAGHLAARFIPTVERESLDFIDRYCARWNTELLAVGGYVARAIYEAEMHRLGAQWCHADQRERLLEAALHTMRFFSFRSSSPSTRVSAALEDAFFACCTRPCISLMSTEGLRSSDAVRFPSAMLADFCRDIAVIPPAHIEAADVFVMQLRLRHMVHDITMEDVFAELARRPLSTDEMVACLRWWCQVAAHPAYEPSLCAQLVRAAVVTSDDGVQALSDVSTVLHTGKLPPTIVLPPTCLLYAVSRHFRPGELGRVFGWADLSVLAWVEYMLSLDQSSSPDVRAAHGLSQSPRNAEGVLSTLAWTWGHIPHAQMRAIVERLTPLACIPTRAGMKRPADAYFSSVSLFSDLPVVACLL
;
A
#
# COMPACT_ATOMS: atom_id res chain seq x y z
N SER A 1 17.34 -20.39 9.74
CA SER A 1 18.55 -19.60 9.47
C SER A 1 18.26 -18.12 9.68
N LYS A 2 18.65 -17.64 10.83
CA LYS A 2 18.71 -16.22 11.20
C LYS A 2 19.90 -15.63 10.48
N THR A 3 19.75 -14.62 9.64
CA THR A 3 20.81 -13.62 9.35
C THR A 3 20.63 -12.87 8.01
N ALA A 4 19.41 -12.59 7.57
CA ALA A 4 19.25 -11.71 6.41
C ALA A 4 18.88 -10.26 6.79
N GLY A 5 18.80 -9.93 8.09
CA GLY A 5 18.41 -8.60 8.58
C GLY A 5 19.53 -7.79 9.26
N ALA A 6 20.73 -8.33 9.34
CA ALA A 6 21.90 -7.53 9.74
C ALA A 6 22.32 -6.67 8.55
N GLY A 7 21.51 -5.64 8.33
CA GLY A 7 21.57 -4.82 7.15
C GLY A 7 22.93 -4.16 6.94
N ILE A 8 23.02 -3.46 5.85
CA ILE A 8 24.13 -2.61 5.40
C ILE A 8 24.81 -1.86 6.53
N ALA A 9 24.07 -1.40 7.55
CA ALA A 9 24.63 -0.79 8.76
C ALA A 9 25.61 -1.72 9.52
N SER A 10 25.33 -3.03 9.60
CA SER A 10 26.23 -4.01 10.20
C SER A 10 27.42 -4.33 9.29
N MET A 11 27.23 -4.39 7.98
CA MET A 11 28.32 -4.58 7.03
C MET A 11 29.26 -3.37 6.97
N LEU A 12 28.69 -2.16 6.99
CA LEU A 12 29.47 -0.92 7.03
C LEU A 12 30.11 -0.68 8.39
N SER A 13 29.45 -1.05 9.49
CA SER A 13 30.04 -1.05 10.83
C SER A 13 31.28 -1.95 10.90
N ASN A 14 31.24 -3.13 10.28
CA ASN A 14 32.39 -4.03 10.21
C ASN A 14 33.47 -3.58 9.22
N ALA A 15 33.11 -2.86 8.16
CA ALA A 15 34.06 -2.35 7.16
C ALA A 15 34.72 -1.02 7.56
N PHE A 16 34.05 -0.18 8.35
CA PHE A 16 34.48 1.19 8.64
C PHE A 16 34.78 1.47 10.11
N GLY A 17 34.76 0.47 11.00
CA GLY A 17 35.08 0.63 12.42
C GLY A 17 34.03 1.49 13.15
N THR A 18 33.21 0.83 13.79
CA THR A 18 32.21 1.11 14.81
C THR A 18 32.18 2.49 15.46
N ALA A 19 31.38 3.38 14.94
CA ALA A 19 30.47 4.18 15.76
C ALA A 19 29.05 3.99 15.20
N PRO A 20 28.01 3.78 16.01
CA PRO A 20 26.65 3.73 15.50
C PRO A 20 26.35 5.06 14.77
N PRO A 21 25.53 5.05 13.72
CA PRO A 21 25.21 6.26 12.94
C PRO A 21 24.59 7.40 13.76
N ASP A 22 24.13 7.14 14.97
CA ASP A 22 23.70 8.16 15.94
C ASP A 22 24.85 8.92 16.64
N ALA A 23 26.09 8.46 16.49
CA ALA A 23 27.29 9.20 16.89
C ALA A 23 27.77 10.20 15.82
N ALA A 24 26.97 10.43 14.77
CA ALA A 24 27.16 11.60 13.92
C ALA A 24 27.06 12.84 14.81
N SER A 25 28.23 13.51 15.03
CA SER A 25 28.24 14.72 15.86
C SER A 25 27.34 15.75 15.21
N SER A 26 26.11 15.86 15.75
CA SER A 26 25.24 16.99 15.46
C SER A 26 25.93 18.21 16.06
N ARG A 27 26.54 19.03 15.25
CA ARG A 27 27.03 20.33 15.68
C ARG A 27 26.00 21.37 15.34
N SER A 28 25.37 21.95 16.34
CA SER A 28 24.66 23.22 16.17
C SER A 28 25.70 24.33 16.17
N MET A 29 25.68 25.17 15.16
CA MET A 29 26.53 26.36 15.10
C MET A 29 25.59 27.57 15.28
N VAL A 30 25.78 28.29 16.34
CA VAL A 30 25.13 29.57 16.59
C VAL A 30 26.01 30.65 15.99
N LEU A 31 25.48 31.42 15.04
CA LEU A 31 26.17 32.55 14.44
C LEU A 31 25.50 33.84 14.91
N GLU A 32 26.25 34.69 15.56
CA GLU A 32 25.88 36.05 15.88
C GLU A 32 26.44 37.00 14.81
N ASN A 33 25.56 37.67 14.09
CA ASN A 33 25.98 38.70 13.14
C ASN A 33 25.79 40.08 13.78
N VAL A 34 26.90 40.74 14.07
CA VAL A 34 26.90 42.11 14.64
C VAL A 34 27.08 43.10 13.50
N ALA A 35 26.02 43.66 12.99
CA ALA A 35 26.07 44.81 12.07
C ALA A 35 26.06 46.12 12.88
N GLN A 36 26.94 47.07 12.55
CA GLN A 36 26.96 48.40 13.17
C GLN A 36 25.60 49.13 12.92
N HIS A 37 24.80 49.30 13.90
CA HIS A 37 23.48 49.93 13.94
C HIS A 37 22.25 49.01 13.89
N ILE A 38 22.34 47.70 14.07
CA ILE A 38 21.19 46.79 13.97
C ILE A 38 21.21 45.80 15.12
N GLU A 39 20.00 45.38 15.54
CA GLU A 39 19.75 44.31 16.50
C GLU A 39 20.56 43.03 16.15
N THR A 40 21.07 42.36 17.19
CA THR A 40 21.77 41.10 17.05
C THR A 40 20.78 40.05 16.58
N VAL A 41 20.99 39.48 15.39
CA VAL A 41 20.18 38.36 14.88
C VAL A 41 20.89 37.05 15.21
N GLN A 42 20.19 36.20 15.94
CA GLN A 42 20.66 34.87 16.27
C GLN A 42 19.99 33.87 15.37
N ALA A 43 20.76 33.07 14.60
CA ALA A 43 20.27 32.02 13.76
C ALA A 43 20.89 30.67 14.18
N SER A 44 20.06 29.64 14.29
CA SER A 44 20.51 28.28 14.56
C SER A 44 20.48 27.46 13.28
N LEU A 45 21.61 26.88 12.92
CA LEU A 45 21.77 26.00 11.77
C LEU A 45 22.02 24.56 12.22
N HIS A 46 21.10 23.64 11.89
CA HIS A 46 21.20 22.24 12.22
C HIS A 46 21.70 21.44 11.01
N LEU A 47 22.99 21.10 10.99
CA LEU A 47 23.61 20.26 9.96
C LEU A 47 24.10 18.97 10.56
N ARG A 48 23.91 17.86 9.82
CA ARG A 48 24.43 16.55 10.19
C ARG A 48 25.62 16.20 9.32
N PHE A 49 26.73 15.85 9.99
CA PHE A 49 27.94 15.39 9.33
C PHE A 49 28.10 13.90 9.59
N VAL A 50 28.06 13.10 8.53
CA VAL A 50 28.42 11.69 8.59
C VAL A 50 29.84 11.54 8.05
N SER A 51 30.72 10.94 8.84
CA SER A 51 32.12 10.73 8.50
C SER A 51 32.43 9.25 8.38
N ALA A 52 32.94 8.84 7.22
CA ALA A 52 33.47 7.51 7.00
C ALA A 52 35.00 7.60 6.91
N HIS A 53 35.71 6.68 7.59
CA HIS A 53 37.15 6.53 7.48
C HIS A 53 37.49 5.45 6.46
N ILE A 54 38.12 5.84 5.36
CA ILE A 54 38.45 4.95 4.23
C ILE A 54 39.92 4.53 4.39
N ARG A 55 40.17 3.22 4.42
CA ARG A 55 41.52 2.67 4.27
C ARG A 55 41.88 2.59 2.79
N VAL A 56 43.04 3.09 2.43
CA VAL A 56 43.49 3.16 1.05
C VAL A 56 44.41 1.98 0.74
N HIS A 57 43.99 1.13 -0.18
CA HIS A 57 44.75 0.01 -0.71
C HIS A 57 44.97 0.20 -2.20
N ALA A 58 45.95 1.02 -2.57
CA ALA A 58 46.29 1.27 -3.96
C ALA A 58 47.45 0.39 -4.42
N PRO A 59 47.39 -0.21 -5.63
CA PRO A 59 48.53 -0.88 -6.22
C PRO A 59 49.72 0.09 -6.36
N ALA A 60 50.95 -0.40 -6.20
CA ALA A 60 52.14 0.43 -6.23
C ALA A 60 52.31 1.26 -7.53
N ALA A 61 51.85 0.72 -8.65
CA ALA A 61 51.82 1.45 -9.93
C ALA A 61 50.89 2.66 -9.89
N LEU A 62 49.65 2.49 -9.36
CA LEU A 62 48.67 3.57 -9.22
C LEU A 62 49.17 4.64 -8.24
N SER A 63 49.76 4.21 -7.10
CA SER A 63 50.31 5.13 -6.11
C SER A 63 51.42 6.02 -6.69
N ARG A 64 52.32 5.43 -7.44
CA ARG A 64 53.44 6.19 -8.10
C ARG A 64 52.90 7.21 -9.12
N GLU A 65 51.95 6.81 -9.92
CA GLU A 65 51.38 7.72 -10.94
C GLU A 65 50.55 8.87 -10.31
N LEU A 66 49.77 8.57 -9.28
CA LEU A 66 49.03 9.58 -8.54
C LEU A 66 50.00 10.53 -7.79
N GLU A 67 51.06 10.03 -7.20
CA GLU A 67 52.11 10.86 -6.57
C GLU A 67 52.81 11.73 -7.60
N ARG A 68 53.11 11.21 -8.79
CA ARG A 68 53.68 11.97 -9.91
C ARG A 68 52.76 13.11 -10.34
N SER A 69 51.45 12.85 -10.45
CA SER A 69 50.45 13.83 -10.91
C SER A 69 50.13 14.87 -9.83
N THR A 70 49.95 14.44 -8.59
CA THR A 70 49.47 15.31 -7.49
C THR A 70 50.60 15.93 -6.68
N LYS A 71 51.86 15.44 -6.83
CA LYS A 71 53.03 15.78 -6.01
C LYS A 71 52.83 15.48 -4.53
N LYS A 72 51.93 14.57 -4.18
CA LYS A 72 51.61 14.15 -2.80
C LYS A 72 51.49 12.65 -2.73
N GLY A 73 52.12 12.05 -1.75
CA GLY A 73 51.94 10.61 -1.45
C GLY A 73 50.52 10.31 -1.05
N LEU A 74 50.06 9.09 -1.39
CA LEU A 74 48.74 8.64 -0.97
C LEU A 74 48.70 8.39 0.53
N PRO A 75 47.65 8.81 1.23
CA PRO A 75 47.48 8.50 2.63
C PRO A 75 47.12 7.01 2.81
N SER A 76 47.49 6.42 3.93
CA SER A 76 47.03 5.05 4.30
C SER A 76 45.56 5.00 4.69
N SER A 77 45.03 6.12 5.15
CA SER A 77 43.59 6.31 5.42
C SER A 77 43.18 7.77 5.23
N MET A 78 41.90 8.01 4.96
CA MET A 78 41.36 9.36 4.81
C MET A 78 39.90 9.41 5.18
N PRO A 79 39.39 10.58 5.65
CA PRO A 79 37.97 10.76 5.87
C PRO A 79 37.22 11.08 4.56
N LEU A 80 35.97 10.66 4.52
CA LEU A 80 34.93 11.10 3.60
C LEU A 80 33.77 11.59 4.43
N HIS A 81 33.25 12.75 4.10
CA HIS A 81 32.12 13.35 4.82
C HIS A 81 30.94 13.58 3.88
N ILE A 82 29.74 13.31 4.39
CA ILE A 82 28.49 13.74 3.78
C ILE A 82 27.77 14.66 4.76
N VAL A 83 27.37 15.83 4.25
CA VAL A 83 26.52 16.77 4.98
C VAL A 83 25.08 16.54 4.52
N HIS A 84 24.20 16.27 5.47
CA HIS A 84 22.80 16.04 5.21
C HIS A 84 21.89 16.71 6.25
N MET A 85 20.59 16.77 5.97
CA MET A 85 19.58 17.31 6.88
C MET A 85 18.39 16.36 6.90
N ARG A 86 17.82 16.16 8.07
CA ARG A 86 16.55 15.46 8.29
C ARG A 86 15.39 16.44 8.21
N ARG A 87 14.18 15.93 8.04
CA ARG A 87 12.97 16.76 8.15
C ARG A 87 12.88 17.46 9.50
N ASP A 88 13.14 16.74 10.59
CA ASP A 88 13.15 17.28 11.94
C ASP A 88 14.13 18.47 12.13
N ASP A 89 15.27 18.44 11.43
CA ASP A 89 16.27 19.51 11.47
C ASP A 89 15.74 20.79 10.78
N LEU A 90 15.01 20.61 9.65
CA LEU A 90 14.35 21.71 8.94
C LEU A 90 13.24 22.32 9.79
N ASP A 91 12.43 21.48 10.41
CA ASP A 91 11.30 21.94 11.27
C ASP A 91 11.85 22.71 12.49
N ALA A 92 13.01 22.29 13.04
CA ALA A 92 13.69 22.99 14.14
C ALA A 92 14.31 24.33 13.72
N MET A 93 14.59 24.50 12.42
CA MET A 93 15.12 25.76 11.86
C MET A 93 14.02 26.73 11.42
N ALA A 94 12.79 26.26 11.24
CA ALA A 94 11.66 27.09 10.93
C ALA A 94 11.38 28.02 12.11
N LEU A 95 11.60 29.32 11.91
CA LEU A 95 11.32 30.32 12.93
C LEU A 95 9.81 30.40 13.20
N PRO A 96 9.37 30.63 14.45
CA PRO A 96 7.96 30.87 14.74
C PRO A 96 7.48 32.10 13.94
N GLU A 97 6.29 32.02 13.37
CA GLU A 97 5.66 33.03 12.47
C GLU A 97 5.59 34.46 13.01
N SER A 98 5.99 34.69 14.25
CA SER A 98 5.88 35.99 14.95
C SER A 98 7.01 36.98 14.66
N THR A 99 8.05 36.61 13.89
CA THR A 99 9.18 37.51 13.57
C THR A 99 9.32 37.75 12.07
N THR A 100 8.32 38.37 11.47
CA THR A 100 8.37 38.79 10.06
C THR A 100 9.14 40.09 9.90
N HIS A 101 10.46 40.03 9.80
CA HIS A 101 11.24 41.17 9.32
C HIS A 101 12.23 40.75 8.22
N SER A 102 12.49 41.65 7.29
CA SER A 102 13.36 41.49 6.10
C SER A 102 14.78 41.00 6.41
N VAL A 103 15.17 40.98 7.66
CA VAL A 103 16.47 40.52 8.15
C VAL A 103 16.59 39.00 8.06
N ASP A 104 15.52 38.22 8.23
CA ASP A 104 15.54 36.77 8.22
C ASP A 104 15.88 36.20 6.85
N LYS A 105 15.46 36.85 5.76
CA LYS A 105 15.84 36.47 4.40
C LYS A 105 17.34 36.62 4.13
N HIS A 106 17.97 37.64 4.68
CA HIS A 106 19.41 37.88 4.47
C HIS A 106 20.27 36.91 5.25
N VAL A 107 19.84 36.50 6.44
CA VAL A 107 20.53 35.46 7.23
C VAL A 107 20.44 34.10 6.55
N GLY A 108 19.25 33.72 6.03
CA GLY A 108 19.07 32.52 5.23
C GLY A 108 20.01 32.47 4.03
N MET A 109 20.13 33.57 3.28
CA MET A 109 21.02 33.69 2.13
C MET A 109 22.51 33.47 2.42
N LEU A 110 22.97 33.80 3.64
CA LEU A 110 24.36 33.58 4.06
C LEU A 110 24.71 32.09 4.15
N PHE A 111 23.72 31.24 4.44
CA PHE A 111 23.90 29.79 4.61
C PHE A 111 23.42 28.94 3.44
N ASP A 112 22.80 29.55 2.42
CA ASP A 112 22.30 28.84 1.22
C ASP A 112 23.36 27.95 0.57
N GLY A 113 24.63 28.35 0.65
CA GLY A 113 25.74 27.56 0.11
C GLY A 113 26.15 26.35 0.95
N LEU A 114 25.71 26.26 2.21
CA LEU A 114 26.06 25.19 3.14
C LEU A 114 24.84 24.33 3.53
N THR A 115 23.65 24.89 3.44
CA THR A 115 22.40 24.21 3.78
C THR A 115 21.95 23.34 2.61
N PRO A 116 21.88 21.99 2.76
CA PRO A 116 21.31 21.13 1.75
C PRO A 116 19.84 21.49 1.48
N GLN A 117 19.49 21.71 0.22
CA GLN A 117 18.12 22.04 -0.21
C GLN A 117 17.59 20.94 -1.10
N LEU A 118 16.34 20.49 -0.89
CA LEU A 118 15.73 19.39 -1.65
C LEU A 118 15.62 19.68 -3.16
N ASP A 119 15.43 20.94 -3.52
CA ASP A 119 15.22 21.34 -4.92
C ASP A 119 16.53 21.70 -5.63
N ALA A 120 17.66 21.69 -4.87
CA ALA A 120 18.98 21.92 -5.39
C ALA A 120 19.89 20.71 -5.17
N GLN A 121 20.91 20.60 -6.01
CA GLN A 121 21.95 19.58 -5.82
C GLN A 121 23.02 20.09 -4.84
N GLY A 122 23.51 19.21 -3.99
CA GLY A 122 24.66 19.46 -3.16
C GLY A 122 25.93 19.70 -3.98
N ARG A 123 27.03 20.02 -3.31
CA ARG A 123 28.34 20.29 -3.93
C ARG A 123 29.40 19.33 -3.44
N VAL A 124 30.37 19.09 -4.31
CA VAL A 124 31.61 18.39 -3.94
C VAL A 124 32.62 19.38 -3.37
N PHE A 125 33.19 19.03 -2.20
CA PHE A 125 34.22 19.82 -1.51
C PHE A 125 35.53 19.05 -1.49
N ILE A 126 36.64 19.77 -1.75
CA ILE A 126 38.02 19.27 -1.72
C ILE A 126 38.85 20.14 -0.77
N GLY A 127 38.34 20.38 0.44
CA GLY A 127 38.85 21.42 1.33
C GLY A 127 38.38 22.83 0.97
N PHE A 128 37.80 23.00 -0.23
CA PHE A 128 37.10 24.17 -0.72
C PHE A 128 35.93 23.75 -1.57
N ARG A 129 34.95 24.65 -1.79
CA ARG A 129 33.80 24.39 -2.60
C ARG A 129 34.19 24.36 -4.09
N THR A 130 33.76 23.30 -4.79
CA THR A 130 33.87 23.23 -6.25
C THR A 130 32.57 23.61 -6.95
N HIS A 131 32.60 23.79 -8.28
CA HIS A 131 31.38 23.92 -9.09
C HIS A 131 30.67 22.60 -9.34
N GLN A 132 31.33 21.47 -9.05
CA GLN A 132 30.79 20.13 -9.22
C GLN A 132 29.65 19.84 -8.25
N THR A 133 28.48 19.43 -8.79
CA THR A 133 27.34 18.99 -7.99
C THR A 133 27.42 17.51 -7.67
N THR A 134 26.76 17.10 -6.56
CA THR A 134 26.74 15.71 -6.09
C THR A 134 25.64 14.85 -6.72
N ALA A 135 24.68 15.45 -7.39
CA ALA A 135 23.47 14.83 -7.91
C ALA A 135 22.31 14.68 -6.90
N PHE A 136 22.57 14.49 -5.62
CA PHE A 136 21.57 14.50 -4.53
C PHE A 136 21.67 15.80 -3.72
N ALA A 137 20.76 16.04 -2.78
CA ALA A 137 20.71 17.30 -2.05
C ALA A 137 21.90 17.54 -1.11
N GLY A 138 22.56 16.46 -0.63
CA GLY A 138 23.67 16.53 0.32
C GLY A 138 24.99 16.93 -0.29
N HIS A 139 25.83 17.57 0.51
CA HIS A 139 27.21 17.88 0.15
C HIS A 139 28.14 16.70 0.44
N LEU A 140 29.14 16.52 -0.42
CA LEU A 140 30.15 15.46 -0.30
C LEU A 140 31.54 16.07 -0.19
N ALA A 141 32.28 15.73 0.82
CA ALA A 141 33.66 16.20 1.03
C ALA A 141 34.63 15.04 1.18
N ALA A 142 35.65 15.01 0.34
CA ALA A 142 36.75 14.01 0.42
C ALA A 142 38.00 14.51 -0.27
N ARG A 143 39.08 13.69 -0.26
CA ARG A 143 40.34 14.01 -0.97
C ARG A 143 40.23 13.64 -2.47
N PHE A 144 39.27 14.22 -3.15
CA PHE A 144 39.20 14.16 -4.61
C PHE A 144 40.37 14.90 -5.25
N ILE A 145 40.66 14.54 -6.49
CA ILE A 145 41.67 15.21 -7.29
C ILE A 145 40.91 16.15 -8.25
N PRO A 146 41.10 17.48 -8.10
CA PRO A 146 40.44 18.46 -8.95
C PRO A 146 41.14 18.62 -10.29
N THR A 147 40.46 19.27 -11.23
CA THR A 147 41.08 19.86 -12.44
C THR A 147 42.10 20.93 -12.05
N VAL A 148 42.91 21.35 -13.02
CA VAL A 148 43.97 22.39 -12.81
C VAL A 148 43.34 23.69 -12.31
N GLU A 149 42.17 24.05 -12.84
CA GLU A 149 41.38 25.26 -12.48
C GLU A 149 40.72 25.13 -11.12
N ARG A 150 40.72 23.92 -10.52
CA ARG A 150 40.09 23.58 -9.23
C ARG A 150 38.58 23.77 -9.22
N GLU A 151 37.93 23.79 -10.38
CA GLU A 151 36.48 24.00 -10.49
C GLU A 151 35.68 22.70 -10.41
N SER A 152 36.27 21.57 -10.84
CA SER A 152 35.62 20.27 -10.87
C SER A 152 36.57 19.13 -10.55
N LEU A 153 36.09 17.89 -10.64
CA LEU A 153 36.92 16.69 -10.49
C LEU A 153 37.64 16.35 -11.79
N ASP A 154 38.90 15.94 -11.70
CA ASP A 154 39.64 15.51 -12.87
C ASP A 154 39.24 14.08 -13.28
N PHE A 155 38.69 14.00 -14.49
CA PHE A 155 38.35 12.75 -15.18
C PHE A 155 39.10 12.60 -16.52
N ILE A 156 40.05 13.49 -16.82
CA ILE A 156 40.85 13.47 -18.05
C ILE A 156 42.04 12.50 -17.85
N ASP A 157 42.82 12.71 -16.80
CA ASP A 157 43.89 11.77 -16.46
C ASP A 157 43.30 10.44 -15.95
N ARG A 158 43.73 9.33 -16.55
CA ARG A 158 43.15 7.99 -16.26
C ARG A 158 43.33 7.55 -14.82
N TYR A 159 44.40 7.97 -14.16
CA TYR A 159 44.67 7.59 -12.79
C TYR A 159 43.86 8.45 -11.80
N CYS A 160 43.81 9.77 -12.10
CA CYS A 160 42.92 10.69 -11.35
C CYS A 160 41.44 10.32 -11.53
N ALA A 161 41.03 9.98 -12.72
CA ALA A 161 39.66 9.51 -13.01
C ALA A 161 39.34 8.24 -12.23
N ARG A 162 40.23 7.26 -12.19
CA ARG A 162 40.04 6.05 -11.42
C ARG A 162 39.92 6.35 -9.90
N TRP A 163 40.83 7.15 -9.36
CA TRP A 163 40.77 7.57 -7.97
C TRP A 163 39.44 8.26 -7.63
N ASN A 164 39.05 9.25 -8.42
CA ASN A 164 37.83 10.00 -8.21
C ASN A 164 36.58 9.11 -8.34
N THR A 165 36.55 8.19 -9.32
CA THR A 165 35.41 7.27 -9.51
C THR A 165 35.26 6.30 -8.35
N GLU A 166 36.35 5.68 -7.88
CA GLU A 166 36.31 4.77 -6.74
C GLU A 166 35.90 5.50 -5.45
N LEU A 167 36.34 6.74 -5.27
CA LEU A 167 35.98 7.56 -4.12
C LEU A 167 34.53 8.03 -4.16
N LEU A 168 33.98 8.33 -5.34
CA LEU A 168 32.58 8.60 -5.54
C LEU A 168 31.71 7.36 -5.25
N ALA A 169 32.15 6.17 -5.66
CA ALA A 169 31.46 4.94 -5.32
C ALA A 169 31.35 4.74 -3.81
N VAL A 170 32.43 5.01 -3.07
CA VAL A 170 32.38 5.00 -1.59
C VAL A 170 31.40 6.06 -1.07
N GLY A 171 31.37 7.25 -1.68
CA GLY A 171 30.36 8.28 -1.37
C GLY A 171 28.92 7.79 -1.55
N GLY A 172 28.66 7.04 -2.61
CA GLY A 172 27.36 6.41 -2.86
C GLY A 172 26.99 5.36 -1.81
N TYR A 173 27.96 4.54 -1.39
CA TYR A 173 27.74 3.55 -0.29
C TYR A 173 27.42 4.25 1.04
N VAL A 174 28.14 5.32 1.37
CA VAL A 174 27.87 6.09 2.60
C VAL A 174 26.51 6.78 2.53
N ALA A 175 26.16 7.35 1.38
CA ALA A 175 24.82 7.94 1.15
C ALA A 175 23.70 6.90 1.36
N ARG A 176 23.90 5.66 0.85
CA ARG A 176 22.97 4.56 1.10
C ARG A 176 22.88 4.21 2.58
N ALA A 177 23.99 4.16 3.30
CA ALA A 177 23.98 3.87 4.74
C ALA A 177 23.19 4.94 5.52
N ILE A 178 23.33 6.22 5.17
CA ILE A 178 22.56 7.31 5.77
C ILE A 178 21.07 7.13 5.49
N TYR A 179 20.71 6.83 4.24
CA TYR A 179 19.33 6.57 3.84
C TYR A 179 18.70 5.43 4.65
N GLU A 180 19.40 4.28 4.73
CA GLU A 180 18.92 3.12 5.47
C GLU A 180 18.77 3.40 6.96
N ALA A 181 19.77 4.06 7.57
CA ALA A 181 19.71 4.43 8.98
C ALA A 181 18.52 5.33 9.27
N GLU A 182 18.20 6.28 8.38
CA GLU A 182 17.06 7.16 8.54
C GLU A 182 15.73 6.40 8.38
N MET A 183 15.58 5.55 7.37
CA MET A 183 14.38 4.73 7.18
C MET A 183 14.15 3.79 8.38
N HIS A 184 15.20 3.17 8.92
CA HIS A 184 15.09 2.33 10.11
C HIS A 184 14.71 3.14 11.36
N ARG A 185 15.25 4.36 11.53
CA ARG A 185 14.88 5.25 12.62
C ARG A 185 13.37 5.59 12.58
N LEU A 186 12.84 5.92 11.38
CA LEU A 186 11.43 6.19 11.18
C LEU A 186 10.57 4.95 11.42
N GLY A 187 11.02 3.79 10.91
CA GLY A 187 10.34 2.52 11.10
C GLY A 187 10.21 2.11 12.57
N ALA A 188 11.23 2.39 13.40
CA ALA A 188 11.18 2.12 14.83
C ALA A 188 10.09 2.94 15.57
N GLN A 189 9.63 4.05 14.99
CA GLN A 189 8.61 4.93 15.57
C GLN A 189 7.20 4.65 15.02
N TRP A 190 7.05 3.70 14.09
CA TRP A 190 5.79 3.44 13.39
C TRP A 190 4.65 2.94 14.28
N CYS A 191 4.93 2.45 15.48
CA CYS A 191 3.93 1.89 16.40
C CYS A 191 2.84 2.89 16.84
N HIS A 192 3.09 4.20 16.72
CA HIS A 192 2.19 5.27 17.16
C HIS A 192 1.35 5.77 16.00
N ALA A 193 0.05 5.45 16.00
CA ALA A 193 -0.88 5.79 14.92
C ALA A 193 -0.99 7.30 14.65
N ASP A 194 -0.91 8.11 15.70
CA ASP A 194 -0.96 9.57 15.66
C ASP A 194 0.24 10.25 14.98
N GLN A 195 1.35 9.51 14.82
CA GLN A 195 2.57 10.02 14.22
C GLN A 195 2.80 9.52 12.78
N ARG A 196 1.96 8.63 12.25
CA ARG A 196 2.18 7.97 10.96
C ARG A 196 2.33 8.96 9.80
N GLU A 197 1.48 9.97 9.73
CA GLU A 197 1.54 10.99 8.68
C GLU A 197 2.87 11.76 8.71
N ARG A 198 3.29 12.22 9.89
CA ARG A 198 4.59 12.87 10.07
C ARG A 198 5.77 11.96 9.70
N LEU A 199 5.69 10.68 10.03
CA LEU A 199 6.73 9.70 9.68
C LEU A 199 6.78 9.46 8.17
N LEU A 200 5.63 9.43 7.48
CA LEU A 200 5.57 9.36 6.02
C LEU A 200 6.14 10.62 5.37
N GLU A 201 5.85 11.81 5.88
CA GLU A 201 6.46 13.06 5.40
C GLU A 201 7.98 13.07 5.59
N ALA A 202 8.50 12.57 6.71
CA ALA A 202 9.94 12.46 6.95
C ALA A 202 10.60 11.43 6.02
N ALA A 203 9.91 10.33 5.72
CA ALA A 203 10.34 9.34 4.74
C ALA A 203 10.36 9.93 3.32
N LEU A 204 9.32 10.68 2.93
CA LEU A 204 9.27 11.40 1.67
C LEU A 204 10.44 12.39 1.55
N HIS A 205 10.71 13.17 2.61
CA HIS A 205 11.86 14.07 2.65
C HIS A 205 13.16 13.30 2.36
N THR A 206 13.34 12.14 2.99
CA THR A 206 14.53 11.30 2.82
C THR A 206 14.64 10.76 1.39
N MET A 207 13.54 10.31 0.78
CA MET A 207 13.53 9.89 -0.62
C MET A 207 13.89 11.05 -1.56
N ARG A 208 13.31 12.24 -1.36
CA ARG A 208 13.63 13.44 -2.14
C ARG A 208 15.09 13.86 -1.96
N PHE A 209 15.59 13.75 -0.75
CA PHE A 209 16.99 14.11 -0.44
C PHE A 209 17.98 13.27 -1.22
N PHE A 210 17.72 11.97 -1.39
CA PHE A 210 18.54 11.02 -2.13
C PHE A 210 18.00 10.75 -3.56
N SER A 211 17.24 11.66 -4.14
CA SER A 211 16.84 11.61 -5.54
C SER A 211 17.98 12.09 -6.42
N PHE A 212 18.60 11.16 -7.14
CA PHE A 212 19.76 11.47 -7.98
C PHE A 212 19.32 12.13 -9.31
N ARG A 213 19.91 13.29 -9.59
CA ARG A 213 19.73 14.03 -10.84
C ARG A 213 21.08 14.19 -11.54
N SER A 214 21.08 14.43 -12.84
CA SER A 214 22.31 14.62 -13.61
C SER A 214 23.19 15.71 -12.99
N SER A 215 24.44 15.41 -12.67
CA SER A 215 25.38 16.32 -12.04
C SER A 215 26.10 17.21 -13.06
N SER A 216 26.54 18.39 -12.64
CA SER A 216 27.22 19.38 -13.47
C SER A 216 28.50 19.86 -12.74
N PRO A 217 29.60 20.15 -13.47
CA PRO A 217 29.78 20.04 -14.92
C PRO A 217 29.98 18.59 -15.43
N SER A 218 30.39 17.64 -14.60
CA SER A 218 30.57 16.25 -15.00
C SER A 218 29.43 15.36 -14.55
N THR A 219 28.76 14.69 -15.50
CA THR A 219 27.71 13.70 -15.24
C THR A 219 28.24 12.37 -14.70
N ARG A 220 29.58 12.12 -14.81
CA ARG A 220 30.21 10.93 -14.20
C ARG A 220 30.04 10.88 -12.70
N VAL A 221 29.91 12.04 -12.04
CA VAL A 221 29.71 12.14 -10.60
C VAL A 221 28.36 11.55 -10.19
N SER A 222 27.28 11.98 -10.88
CA SER A 222 25.94 11.43 -10.60
C SER A 222 25.88 9.95 -10.89
N ALA A 223 26.41 9.50 -12.04
CA ALA A 223 26.40 8.09 -12.39
C ALA A 223 27.12 7.22 -11.36
N ALA A 224 28.33 7.60 -10.93
CA ALA A 224 29.10 6.82 -9.96
C ALA A 224 28.44 6.78 -8.57
N LEU A 225 27.87 7.90 -8.11
CA LEU A 225 27.19 7.99 -6.82
C LEU A 225 25.89 7.18 -6.82
N GLU A 226 25.08 7.34 -7.86
CA GLU A 226 23.79 6.67 -8.01
C GLU A 226 23.96 5.16 -8.15
N ASP A 227 24.84 4.71 -9.03
CA ASP A 227 25.10 3.27 -9.21
C ASP A 227 25.57 2.62 -7.91
N ALA A 228 26.48 3.26 -7.19
CA ALA A 228 26.94 2.76 -5.91
C ALA A 228 25.85 2.77 -4.83
N PHE A 229 24.99 3.79 -4.81
CA PHE A 229 23.85 3.86 -3.88
C PHE A 229 22.89 2.71 -4.05
N PHE A 230 22.53 2.36 -5.29
CA PHE A 230 21.57 1.29 -5.55
C PHE A 230 22.18 -0.11 -5.61
N ALA A 231 23.45 -0.23 -5.98
CA ALA A 231 24.15 -1.52 -6.15
C ALA A 231 24.97 -1.96 -4.93
N CYS A 232 24.89 -1.28 -3.78
CA CYS A 232 25.75 -1.55 -2.63
C CYS A 232 25.51 -2.90 -1.93
N CYS A 233 24.49 -3.67 -2.33
CA CYS A 233 24.12 -4.95 -1.75
C CYS A 233 24.07 -6.06 -2.78
N THR A 234 24.34 -7.28 -2.32
CA THR A 234 24.19 -8.50 -3.15
C THR A 234 22.76 -8.78 -3.57
N ARG A 235 21.77 -8.28 -2.85
CA ARG A 235 20.36 -8.26 -3.25
C ARG A 235 19.94 -6.81 -3.50
N PRO A 236 19.36 -6.51 -4.66
CA PRO A 236 18.92 -5.18 -4.99
C PRO A 236 17.62 -4.84 -4.23
N CYS A 237 17.71 -4.65 -2.92
CA CYS A 237 16.59 -4.24 -2.08
C CYS A 237 16.97 -3.01 -1.26
N ILE A 238 15.99 -2.16 -1.00
CA ILE A 238 16.13 -0.92 -0.22
C ILE A 238 14.99 -0.83 0.78
N SER A 239 15.23 -0.24 1.94
CA SER A 239 14.18 -0.02 2.93
C SER A 239 13.25 1.10 2.48
N LEU A 240 11.95 0.88 2.54
CA LEU A 240 10.91 1.84 2.18
C LEU A 240 9.86 1.95 3.30
N MET A 241 9.42 3.18 3.57
CA MET A 241 8.21 3.41 4.35
C MET A 241 7.00 3.22 3.44
N SER A 242 6.26 2.15 3.70
CA SER A 242 5.01 1.81 3.02
C SER A 242 3.80 2.25 3.84
N THR A 243 2.58 2.03 3.32
CA THR A 243 1.32 2.17 4.06
C THR A 243 1.27 1.30 5.32
N GLU A 244 2.05 0.20 5.34
CA GLU A 244 2.14 -0.76 6.45
C GLU A 244 3.45 -0.62 7.25
N GLY A 245 4.08 0.55 7.20
CA GLY A 245 5.34 0.84 7.87
C GLY A 245 6.57 0.45 7.08
N LEU A 246 7.70 0.31 7.79
CA LEU A 246 8.96 -0.01 7.17
C LEU A 246 8.95 -1.43 6.60
N ARG A 247 9.27 -1.55 5.32
CA ARG A 247 9.41 -2.81 4.59
C ARG A 247 10.63 -2.77 3.67
N SER A 248 11.11 -3.94 3.28
CA SER A 248 12.07 -4.07 2.19
C SER A 248 11.35 -3.86 0.85
N SER A 249 12.00 -3.25 -0.12
CA SER A 249 11.40 -2.87 -1.41
C SER A 249 10.81 -4.05 -2.19
N ASP A 250 11.34 -5.26 -2.03
CA ASP A 250 10.81 -6.49 -2.64
C ASP A 250 9.44 -6.91 -2.04
N ALA A 251 9.16 -6.49 -0.80
CA ALA A 251 7.89 -6.71 -0.12
C ALA A 251 6.88 -5.55 -0.29
N VAL A 252 7.27 -4.47 -0.99
CA VAL A 252 6.42 -3.31 -1.26
C VAL A 252 5.93 -3.36 -2.70
N ARG A 253 4.74 -2.82 -2.95
CA ARG A 253 4.13 -2.76 -4.28
C ARG A 253 3.86 -1.32 -4.70
N PHE A 254 3.73 -1.10 -6.01
CA PHE A 254 3.14 0.14 -6.51
C PHE A 254 1.64 0.13 -6.23
N PRO A 255 1.05 1.26 -5.78
CA PRO A 255 -0.38 1.33 -5.52
C PRO A 255 -1.19 1.18 -6.80
N SER A 256 -2.36 0.56 -6.67
CA SER A 256 -3.36 0.47 -7.72
C SER A 256 -4.67 1.07 -7.23
N ALA A 257 -5.17 2.11 -7.90
CA ALA A 257 -6.44 2.73 -7.54
C ALA A 257 -7.63 1.75 -7.61
N MET A 258 -7.55 0.75 -8.49
CA MET A 258 -8.61 -0.25 -8.66
C MET A 258 -8.68 -1.27 -7.51
N LEU A 259 -7.57 -1.46 -6.78
CA LEU A 259 -7.46 -2.44 -5.69
C LEU A 259 -7.56 -1.78 -4.31
N ALA A 260 -7.39 -0.46 -4.23
CA ALA A 260 -7.30 0.28 -2.96
C ALA A 260 -8.54 0.12 -2.06
N ASP A 261 -9.72 -0.10 -2.65
CA ASP A 261 -10.96 -0.20 -1.90
C ASP A 261 -11.11 -1.53 -1.12
N PHE A 262 -10.39 -2.60 -1.51
CA PHE A 262 -10.53 -3.91 -0.87
C PHE A 262 -9.21 -4.62 -0.54
N CYS A 263 -8.08 -4.22 -1.14
CA CYS A 263 -6.73 -4.72 -0.82
C CYS A 263 -5.97 -3.69 0.03
N ARG A 264 -6.42 -3.45 1.25
CA ARG A 264 -5.92 -2.35 2.10
C ARG A 264 -4.65 -2.69 2.85
N ASP A 265 -4.41 -3.97 3.14
CA ASP A 265 -3.29 -4.41 3.97
C ASP A 265 -2.06 -4.82 3.13
N ILE A 266 -2.12 -4.67 1.81
CA ILE A 266 -0.94 -4.81 0.95
C ILE A 266 -0.05 -3.58 1.17
N ALA A 267 1.20 -3.84 1.54
CA ALA A 267 2.18 -2.78 1.73
C ALA A 267 2.49 -2.10 0.38
N VAL A 268 2.03 -0.87 0.19
CA VAL A 268 2.27 -0.09 -1.04
C VAL A 268 3.05 1.19 -0.73
N ILE A 269 3.75 1.71 -1.75
CA ILE A 269 4.31 3.06 -1.68
C ILE A 269 3.13 4.03 -1.51
N PRO A 270 3.16 4.95 -0.51
CA PRO A 270 2.11 5.94 -0.37
C PRO A 270 1.90 6.72 -1.67
N PRO A 271 0.66 6.88 -2.17
CA PRO A 271 0.40 7.54 -3.46
C PRO A 271 1.03 8.93 -3.56
N ALA A 272 1.00 9.72 -2.49
CA ALA A 272 1.64 11.04 -2.42
C ALA A 272 3.16 11.01 -2.65
N HIS A 273 3.84 9.90 -2.29
CA HIS A 273 5.29 9.76 -2.49
C HIS A 273 5.66 9.52 -3.96
N ILE A 274 4.74 8.94 -4.76
CA ILE A 274 5.00 8.65 -6.18
C ILE A 274 5.20 9.94 -6.97
N GLU A 275 4.36 10.92 -6.75
CA GLU A 275 4.43 12.21 -7.43
C GLU A 275 5.53 13.11 -6.83
N ALA A 276 5.61 13.16 -5.50
CA ALA A 276 6.52 14.07 -4.81
C ALA A 276 7.99 13.62 -4.80
N ALA A 277 8.28 12.33 -5.01
CA ALA A 277 9.62 11.76 -5.15
C ALA A 277 9.78 10.98 -6.46
N ASP A 278 9.24 11.52 -7.54
CA ASP A 278 9.16 10.91 -8.87
C ASP A 278 10.50 10.35 -9.37
N VAL A 279 11.59 11.11 -9.22
CA VAL A 279 12.95 10.71 -9.61
C VAL A 279 13.39 9.45 -8.86
N PHE A 280 13.19 9.41 -7.54
CA PHE A 280 13.56 8.25 -6.73
C PHE A 280 12.70 7.02 -7.06
N VAL A 281 11.40 7.22 -7.18
CA VAL A 281 10.42 6.17 -7.52
C VAL A 281 10.68 5.61 -8.92
N MET A 282 11.04 6.45 -9.88
CA MET A 282 11.43 6.01 -11.22
C MET A 282 12.66 5.09 -11.17
N GLN A 283 13.66 5.38 -10.34
CA GLN A 283 14.84 4.50 -10.16
C GLN A 283 14.46 3.15 -9.54
N LEU A 284 13.54 3.12 -8.59
CA LEU A 284 13.01 1.87 -8.02
C LEU A 284 12.35 1.01 -9.11
N ARG A 285 11.59 1.63 -10.01
CA ARG A 285 10.92 0.95 -11.14
C ARG A 285 11.92 0.46 -12.19
N LEU A 286 12.86 1.30 -12.61
CA LEU A 286 13.86 0.96 -13.62
C LEU A 286 14.81 -0.16 -13.17
N ARG A 287 15.08 -0.24 -11.86
CA ARG A 287 15.93 -1.26 -11.26
C ARG A 287 15.16 -2.48 -10.76
N HIS A 288 13.86 -2.55 -11.03
CA HIS A 288 12.97 -3.66 -10.61
C HIS A 288 13.03 -3.94 -9.11
N MET A 289 13.19 -2.90 -8.29
CA MET A 289 13.25 -3.02 -6.84
C MET A 289 11.86 -3.08 -6.19
N VAL A 290 10.85 -2.54 -6.87
CA VAL A 290 9.43 -2.57 -6.50
C VAL A 290 8.63 -3.01 -7.71
N HIS A 291 7.64 -3.89 -7.49
CA HIS A 291 6.78 -4.44 -8.52
C HIS A 291 5.34 -3.93 -8.37
N ASP A 292 4.56 -4.06 -9.43
CA ASP A 292 3.11 -3.83 -9.37
C ASP A 292 2.45 -4.99 -8.56
N ILE A 293 1.24 -4.73 -8.02
CA ILE A 293 0.46 -5.76 -7.30
C ILE A 293 0.16 -6.91 -8.26
N THR A 294 0.48 -8.13 -7.86
CA THR A 294 0.22 -9.36 -8.63
C THR A 294 -1.10 -10.01 -8.21
N MET A 295 -1.60 -10.95 -9.02
CA MET A 295 -2.78 -11.76 -8.64
C MET A 295 -2.52 -12.59 -7.39
N GLU A 296 -1.28 -13.04 -7.19
CA GLU A 296 -0.88 -13.78 -5.98
C GLU A 296 -1.00 -12.91 -4.72
N ASP A 297 -0.60 -11.64 -4.80
CA ASP A 297 -0.74 -10.68 -3.70
C ASP A 297 -2.23 -10.49 -3.36
N VAL A 298 -3.11 -10.35 -4.38
CA VAL A 298 -4.56 -10.19 -4.19
C VAL A 298 -5.15 -11.44 -3.53
N PHE A 299 -4.84 -12.64 -4.02
CA PHE A 299 -5.39 -13.87 -3.43
C PHE A 299 -4.88 -14.11 -2.01
N ALA A 300 -3.62 -13.78 -1.73
CA ALA A 300 -3.08 -13.85 -0.38
C ALA A 300 -3.79 -12.90 0.57
N GLU A 301 -4.12 -11.69 0.12
CA GLU A 301 -4.88 -10.71 0.90
C GLU A 301 -6.31 -11.19 1.18
N LEU A 302 -7.02 -11.67 0.16
CA LEU A 302 -8.38 -12.19 0.28
C LEU A 302 -8.48 -13.41 1.21
N ALA A 303 -7.44 -14.25 1.23
CA ALA A 303 -7.36 -15.42 2.12
C ALA A 303 -7.05 -15.04 3.57
N ARG A 304 -6.45 -13.86 3.81
CA ARG A 304 -6.03 -13.43 5.14
C ARG A 304 -7.17 -12.89 5.98
N ARG A 305 -8.10 -12.18 5.37
CA ARG A 305 -9.24 -11.58 6.07
C ARG A 305 -10.52 -11.60 5.26
N PRO A 306 -11.68 -11.75 5.91
CA PRO A 306 -12.96 -11.52 5.26
C PRO A 306 -13.10 -10.05 4.82
N LEU A 307 -13.78 -9.84 3.70
CA LEU A 307 -14.14 -8.52 3.21
C LEU A 307 -15.46 -8.05 3.83
N SER A 308 -15.59 -6.76 4.07
CA SER A 308 -16.88 -6.14 4.32
C SER A 308 -17.76 -6.20 3.08
N THR A 309 -19.06 -5.90 3.22
CA THR A 309 -19.99 -5.83 2.10
C THR A 309 -19.52 -4.89 0.99
N ASP A 310 -19.06 -3.68 1.36
CA ASP A 310 -18.62 -2.68 0.37
C ASP A 310 -17.31 -3.09 -0.30
N GLU A 311 -16.37 -3.65 0.45
CA GLU A 311 -15.13 -4.21 -0.09
C GLU A 311 -15.40 -5.37 -1.04
N MET A 312 -16.37 -6.25 -0.72
CA MET A 312 -16.77 -7.34 -1.63
C MET A 312 -17.38 -6.81 -2.91
N VAL A 313 -18.21 -5.77 -2.85
CA VAL A 313 -18.75 -5.11 -4.05
C VAL A 313 -17.62 -4.56 -4.91
N ALA A 314 -16.62 -3.88 -4.31
CA ALA A 314 -15.46 -3.36 -5.03
C ALA A 314 -14.64 -4.50 -5.66
N CYS A 315 -14.39 -5.58 -4.92
CA CYS A 315 -13.68 -6.77 -5.38
C CYS A 315 -14.36 -7.42 -6.59
N LEU A 316 -15.67 -7.67 -6.51
CA LEU A 316 -16.41 -8.29 -7.62
C LEU A 316 -16.51 -7.37 -8.84
N ARG A 317 -16.64 -6.05 -8.65
CA ARG A 317 -16.60 -5.08 -9.77
C ARG A 317 -15.24 -5.08 -10.46
N TRP A 318 -14.17 -5.04 -9.70
CA TRP A 318 -12.82 -5.16 -10.25
C TRP A 318 -12.66 -6.46 -11.02
N TRP A 319 -13.13 -7.58 -10.44
CA TRP A 319 -13.04 -8.87 -11.10
C TRP A 319 -13.82 -8.94 -12.41
N CYS A 320 -15.00 -8.34 -12.48
CA CYS A 320 -15.76 -8.23 -13.73
C CYS A 320 -14.97 -7.50 -14.83
N GLN A 321 -14.14 -6.51 -14.46
CA GLN A 321 -13.25 -5.82 -15.41
C GLN A 321 -12.08 -6.73 -15.83
N VAL A 322 -11.47 -7.43 -14.88
CA VAL A 322 -10.40 -8.41 -15.16
C VAL A 322 -10.91 -9.51 -16.11
N ALA A 323 -12.10 -10.06 -15.86
CA ALA A 323 -12.69 -11.09 -16.67
C ALA A 323 -13.09 -10.63 -18.09
N ALA A 324 -13.23 -9.33 -18.30
CA ALA A 324 -13.47 -8.75 -19.63
C ALA A 324 -12.19 -8.59 -20.47
N HIS A 325 -11.01 -8.75 -19.85
CA HIS A 325 -9.74 -8.60 -20.55
C HIS A 325 -9.45 -9.81 -21.45
N PRO A 326 -8.93 -9.61 -22.69
CA PRO A 326 -8.66 -10.72 -23.63
C PRO A 326 -7.68 -11.77 -23.13
N ALA A 327 -6.77 -11.41 -22.23
CA ALA A 327 -5.78 -12.32 -21.63
C ALA A 327 -6.27 -12.99 -20.34
N TYR A 328 -7.58 -12.95 -20.05
CA TYR A 328 -8.16 -13.54 -18.86
C TYR A 328 -8.07 -15.07 -18.87
N GLU A 329 -7.59 -15.63 -17.75
CA GLU A 329 -7.53 -17.08 -17.54
C GLU A 329 -8.66 -17.54 -16.60
N PRO A 330 -9.59 -18.40 -17.05
CA PRO A 330 -10.72 -18.85 -16.22
C PRO A 330 -10.31 -19.57 -14.93
N SER A 331 -9.11 -20.14 -14.87
CA SER A 331 -8.55 -20.79 -13.67
C SER A 331 -8.40 -19.82 -12.48
N LEU A 332 -8.16 -18.55 -12.75
CA LEU A 332 -8.04 -17.50 -11.74
C LEU A 332 -9.36 -17.22 -11.03
N CYS A 333 -10.50 -17.39 -11.73
CA CYS A 333 -11.82 -17.23 -11.12
C CYS A 333 -12.05 -18.23 -9.98
N ALA A 334 -11.65 -19.48 -10.19
CA ALA A 334 -11.76 -20.50 -9.14
C ALA A 334 -10.88 -20.20 -7.91
N GLN A 335 -9.72 -19.55 -8.12
CA GLN A 335 -8.85 -19.11 -7.03
C GLN A 335 -9.49 -17.96 -6.25
N LEU A 336 -10.03 -16.95 -6.93
CA LEU A 336 -10.77 -15.85 -6.30
C LEU A 336 -11.92 -16.38 -5.43
N VAL A 337 -12.78 -17.22 -6.02
CA VAL A 337 -13.96 -17.79 -5.36
C VAL A 337 -13.59 -18.58 -4.10
N ARG A 338 -12.46 -19.30 -4.12
CA ARG A 338 -11.95 -20.02 -2.94
C ARG A 338 -11.38 -19.12 -1.86
N ALA A 339 -10.73 -18.01 -2.25
CA ALA A 339 -10.04 -17.12 -1.33
C ALA A 339 -10.97 -16.10 -0.68
N ALA A 340 -11.99 -15.63 -1.41
CA ALA A 340 -12.79 -14.50 -0.97
C ALA A 340 -13.94 -14.93 -0.04
N VAL A 341 -14.03 -14.22 1.09
CA VAL A 341 -15.06 -14.39 2.11
C VAL A 341 -15.65 -13.02 2.42
N VAL A 342 -16.97 -12.92 2.49
CA VAL A 342 -17.66 -11.69 2.89
C VAL A 342 -18.22 -11.82 4.30
N THR A 343 -18.08 -10.77 5.10
CA THR A 343 -18.72 -10.63 6.41
C THR A 343 -19.80 -9.57 6.35
N SER A 344 -20.93 -9.85 7.02
CA SER A 344 -22.07 -8.94 7.20
C SER A 344 -22.64 -9.08 8.60
N ASP A 345 -23.62 -8.27 8.95
CA ASP A 345 -24.36 -8.38 10.22
C ASP A 345 -25.04 -9.75 10.39
N ASP A 346 -25.40 -10.40 9.30
CA ASP A 346 -26.06 -11.72 9.27
C ASP A 346 -25.07 -12.90 9.37
N GLY A 347 -23.76 -12.65 9.31
CA GLY A 347 -22.73 -13.69 9.43
C GLY A 347 -21.65 -13.61 8.36
N VAL A 348 -20.98 -14.74 8.15
CA VAL A 348 -19.84 -14.89 7.23
C VAL A 348 -20.25 -15.83 6.08
N GLN A 349 -20.01 -15.44 4.83
CA GLN A 349 -20.26 -16.25 3.64
C GLN A 349 -19.01 -16.37 2.78
N ALA A 350 -18.58 -17.59 2.48
CA ALA A 350 -17.54 -17.85 1.51
C ALA A 350 -18.11 -17.79 0.08
N LEU A 351 -17.40 -17.18 -0.86
CA LEU A 351 -17.84 -17.15 -2.26
C LEU A 351 -17.88 -18.55 -2.90
N SER A 352 -17.12 -19.50 -2.37
CA SER A 352 -17.16 -20.92 -2.79
C SER A 352 -18.53 -21.57 -2.58
N ASP A 353 -19.32 -21.08 -1.63
CA ASP A 353 -20.62 -21.62 -1.29
C ASP A 353 -21.75 -20.98 -2.11
N VAL A 354 -21.41 -19.91 -2.86
CA VAL A 354 -22.37 -19.18 -3.68
C VAL A 354 -22.57 -19.85 -5.04
N SER A 355 -23.82 -20.08 -5.40
CA SER A 355 -24.22 -20.61 -6.70
C SER A 355 -25.35 -19.81 -7.35
N THR A 356 -26.04 -18.96 -6.58
CA THR A 356 -27.19 -18.21 -7.03
C THR A 356 -27.12 -16.74 -6.62
N VAL A 357 -27.84 -15.89 -7.33
CA VAL A 357 -27.92 -14.45 -7.10
C VAL A 357 -29.39 -14.00 -7.12
N LEU A 358 -29.78 -13.19 -6.14
CA LEU A 358 -31.12 -12.63 -6.10
C LEU A 358 -31.25 -11.39 -6.98
N HIS A 359 -32.28 -11.35 -7.84
CA HIS A 359 -32.73 -10.16 -8.56
C HIS A 359 -34.13 -9.76 -8.15
N THR A 360 -34.28 -8.52 -7.68
CA THR A 360 -35.55 -7.98 -7.12
C THR A 360 -36.70 -7.89 -8.10
N GLY A 361 -36.47 -8.04 -9.40
CA GLY A 361 -37.53 -8.13 -10.40
C GLY A 361 -38.32 -9.45 -10.38
N LYS A 362 -37.80 -10.48 -9.68
CA LYS A 362 -38.44 -11.80 -9.58
C LYS A 362 -38.87 -12.16 -8.17
N LEU A 363 -38.10 -11.73 -7.16
CA LEU A 363 -38.38 -12.02 -5.75
C LEU A 363 -38.07 -10.77 -4.91
N PRO A 364 -38.86 -10.48 -3.86
CA PRO A 364 -38.62 -9.34 -2.99
C PRO A 364 -37.38 -9.55 -2.12
N PRO A 365 -36.67 -8.49 -1.73
CA PRO A 365 -35.44 -8.60 -0.95
C PRO A 365 -35.63 -9.01 0.52
N THR A 366 -36.89 -9.05 0.99
CA THR A 366 -37.26 -9.34 2.38
C THR A 366 -37.43 -10.83 2.67
N ILE A 367 -37.22 -11.69 1.68
CA ILE A 367 -37.38 -13.15 1.84
C ILE A 367 -36.14 -13.76 2.52
N VAL A 368 -36.39 -14.91 3.14
CA VAL A 368 -35.28 -15.76 3.65
C VAL A 368 -34.58 -16.39 2.45
N LEU A 369 -33.28 -16.10 2.31
CA LEU A 369 -32.47 -16.56 1.19
C LEU A 369 -31.77 -17.88 1.51
N PRO A 370 -31.56 -18.76 0.49
CA PRO A 370 -30.69 -19.92 0.65
C PRO A 370 -29.25 -19.47 1.00
N PRO A 371 -28.50 -20.24 1.80
CA PRO A 371 -27.10 -19.95 2.11
C PRO A 371 -26.20 -19.96 0.87
N THR A 372 -26.65 -20.62 -0.21
CA THR A 372 -25.99 -20.61 -1.53
C THR A 372 -26.31 -19.38 -2.37
N CYS A 373 -27.16 -18.48 -1.90
CA CYS A 373 -27.45 -17.22 -2.57
C CYS A 373 -26.50 -16.14 -2.05
N LEU A 374 -25.87 -15.40 -2.97
CA LEU A 374 -25.04 -14.26 -2.61
C LEU A 374 -25.85 -13.25 -1.78
N LEU A 375 -25.26 -12.74 -0.71
CA LEU A 375 -25.87 -11.72 0.14
C LEU A 375 -26.51 -10.62 -0.69
N TYR A 376 -27.77 -10.29 -0.41
CA TYR A 376 -28.50 -9.27 -1.17
C TYR A 376 -27.82 -7.90 -1.05
N ALA A 377 -27.23 -7.58 0.10
CA ALA A 377 -26.47 -6.36 0.29
C ALA A 377 -25.34 -6.19 -0.73
N VAL A 378 -24.77 -7.29 -1.21
CA VAL A 378 -23.75 -7.30 -2.28
C VAL A 378 -24.41 -7.33 -3.66
N SER A 379 -25.32 -8.28 -3.90
CA SER A 379 -25.88 -8.56 -5.24
C SER A 379 -26.68 -7.38 -5.82
N ARG A 380 -27.33 -6.57 -4.99
CA ARG A 380 -28.11 -5.39 -5.41
C ARG A 380 -27.31 -4.35 -6.20
N HIS A 381 -25.97 -4.39 -6.11
CA HIS A 381 -25.07 -3.45 -6.78
C HIS A 381 -24.68 -3.87 -8.21
N PHE A 382 -25.17 -5.03 -8.67
CA PHE A 382 -24.88 -5.61 -9.98
C PHE A 382 -26.13 -5.72 -10.83
N ARG A 383 -25.95 -5.67 -12.15
CA ARG A 383 -27.04 -5.85 -13.10
C ARG A 383 -27.43 -7.33 -13.23
N PRO A 384 -28.69 -7.64 -13.59
CA PRO A 384 -29.11 -9.01 -13.89
C PRO A 384 -28.16 -9.69 -14.88
N GLY A 385 -27.72 -10.91 -14.55
CA GLY A 385 -26.82 -11.72 -15.38
C GLY A 385 -25.36 -11.25 -15.45
N GLU A 386 -24.99 -10.15 -14.79
CA GLU A 386 -23.61 -9.66 -14.78
C GLU A 386 -22.67 -10.64 -14.07
N LEU A 387 -23.00 -11.01 -12.84
CA LEU A 387 -22.24 -11.99 -12.07
C LEU A 387 -22.35 -13.41 -12.66
N GLY A 388 -23.50 -13.76 -13.22
CA GLY A 388 -23.71 -15.04 -13.90
C GLY A 388 -22.75 -15.27 -15.06
N ARG A 389 -22.47 -14.24 -15.86
CA ARG A 389 -21.51 -14.32 -16.98
C ARG A 389 -20.08 -14.59 -16.55
N VAL A 390 -19.70 -14.06 -15.39
CA VAL A 390 -18.30 -14.13 -14.89
C VAL A 390 -18.09 -15.35 -14.01
N PHE A 391 -18.99 -15.61 -13.08
CA PHE A 391 -18.87 -16.65 -12.06
C PHE A 391 -19.67 -17.93 -12.37
N GLY A 392 -20.55 -17.89 -13.36
CA GLY A 392 -21.46 -18.99 -13.66
C GLY A 392 -22.64 -19.12 -12.67
N TRP A 393 -22.83 -18.14 -11.78
CA TRP A 393 -23.93 -18.15 -10.81
C TRP A 393 -25.28 -17.92 -11.50
N ALA A 394 -26.26 -18.74 -11.13
CA ALA A 394 -27.60 -18.64 -11.71
C ALA A 394 -28.44 -17.59 -10.96
N ASP A 395 -29.44 -17.00 -11.67
CA ASP A 395 -30.49 -16.23 -11.00
C ASP A 395 -31.31 -17.16 -10.09
N LEU A 396 -31.55 -16.76 -8.84
CA LEU A 396 -32.42 -17.50 -7.93
C LEU A 396 -33.84 -17.56 -8.51
N SER A 397 -34.28 -18.75 -8.92
CA SER A 397 -35.61 -18.97 -9.39
C SER A 397 -36.62 -19.10 -8.26
N VAL A 398 -37.88 -18.75 -8.49
CA VAL A 398 -38.95 -18.92 -7.50
C VAL A 398 -39.07 -20.39 -7.08
N LEU A 399 -38.94 -21.33 -8.00
CA LEU A 399 -38.96 -22.75 -7.69
C LEU A 399 -37.80 -23.14 -6.74
N ALA A 400 -36.57 -22.75 -7.03
CA ALA A 400 -35.42 -23.05 -6.17
C ALA A 400 -35.59 -22.43 -4.78
N TRP A 401 -36.13 -21.22 -4.71
CA TRP A 401 -36.46 -20.60 -3.43
C TRP A 401 -37.52 -21.39 -2.64
N VAL A 402 -38.62 -21.83 -3.28
CA VAL A 402 -39.66 -22.68 -2.65
C VAL A 402 -39.06 -24.01 -2.18
N GLU A 403 -38.20 -24.64 -2.97
CA GLU A 403 -37.50 -25.86 -2.57
C GLU A 403 -36.62 -25.66 -1.32
N TYR A 404 -35.97 -24.54 -1.24
CA TYR A 404 -35.23 -24.17 -0.03
C TYR A 404 -36.16 -23.99 1.17
N MET A 405 -37.29 -23.26 1.02
CA MET A 405 -38.25 -23.08 2.09
C MET A 405 -38.82 -24.41 2.57
N LEU A 406 -39.06 -25.36 1.66
CA LEU A 406 -39.49 -26.73 1.99
C LEU A 406 -38.41 -27.53 2.74
N SER A 407 -37.15 -27.29 2.42
CA SER A 407 -36.03 -27.94 3.13
C SER A 407 -35.94 -27.51 4.59
N LEU A 408 -36.38 -26.31 4.93
CA LEU A 408 -36.40 -25.81 6.32
C LEU A 408 -37.42 -26.56 7.18
N ASP A 409 -38.51 -27.08 6.61
CA ASP A 409 -39.43 -27.97 7.31
C ASP A 409 -38.78 -29.31 7.72
N GLN A 410 -37.82 -29.75 6.94
CA GLN A 410 -37.08 -31.02 7.18
C GLN A 410 -35.79 -30.80 8.00
N SER A 411 -35.53 -29.57 8.45
CA SER A 411 -34.36 -29.25 9.27
C SER A 411 -34.33 -30.08 10.56
N SER A 412 -33.13 -30.53 10.93
CA SER A 412 -32.94 -31.26 12.22
C SER A 412 -33.14 -30.36 13.45
N SER A 413 -32.98 -29.02 13.29
CA SER A 413 -33.19 -28.06 14.37
C SER A 413 -34.68 -27.74 14.57
N PRO A 414 -35.24 -27.99 15.81
CA PRO A 414 -36.62 -27.64 16.14
C PRO A 414 -36.88 -26.13 16.02
N ASP A 415 -35.90 -25.31 16.42
CA ASP A 415 -36.01 -23.83 16.41
C ASP A 415 -36.12 -23.30 14.96
N VAL A 416 -35.34 -23.85 14.03
CA VAL A 416 -35.39 -23.50 12.62
C VAL A 416 -36.75 -23.87 12.04
N ARG A 417 -37.28 -25.06 12.35
CA ARG A 417 -38.59 -25.48 11.87
C ARG A 417 -39.72 -24.60 12.45
N ALA A 418 -39.63 -24.25 13.73
CA ALA A 418 -40.62 -23.36 14.36
C ALA A 418 -40.61 -21.94 13.80
N ALA A 419 -39.43 -21.44 13.47
CA ALA A 419 -39.27 -20.09 12.93
C ALA A 419 -39.57 -20.00 11.42
N HIS A 420 -39.10 -20.97 10.66
CA HIS A 420 -39.04 -20.88 9.17
C HIS A 420 -39.75 -22.03 8.46
N GLY A 421 -40.18 -23.08 9.15
CA GLY A 421 -40.89 -24.19 8.53
C GLY A 421 -42.28 -23.77 8.06
N LEU A 422 -42.65 -24.15 6.82
CA LEU A 422 -43.94 -23.82 6.22
C LEU A 422 -45.11 -24.51 6.91
N SER A 423 -44.91 -25.68 7.50
CA SER A 423 -45.91 -26.42 8.21
C SER A 423 -46.08 -26.01 9.67
N GLN A 424 -45.08 -25.34 10.26
CA GLN A 424 -45.01 -25.02 11.70
C GLN A 424 -45.13 -23.53 12.02
N SER A 425 -44.74 -22.66 11.07
CA SER A 425 -44.74 -21.20 11.24
C SER A 425 -45.84 -20.55 10.37
N PRO A 426 -46.99 -20.19 10.95
CA PRO A 426 -48.07 -19.53 10.21
C PRO A 426 -47.63 -18.22 9.54
N ARG A 427 -46.84 -17.43 10.26
CA ARG A 427 -46.29 -16.14 9.76
C ARG A 427 -45.39 -16.35 8.55
N ASN A 428 -44.50 -17.35 8.59
CA ASN A 428 -43.59 -17.64 7.49
C ASN A 428 -44.35 -18.20 6.28
N ALA A 429 -45.31 -19.10 6.51
CA ALA A 429 -46.19 -19.63 5.46
C ALA A 429 -46.98 -18.53 4.76
N GLU A 430 -47.57 -17.58 5.50
CA GLU A 430 -48.25 -16.41 4.94
C GLU A 430 -47.28 -15.54 4.08
N GLY A 431 -46.07 -15.27 4.57
CA GLY A 431 -45.06 -14.53 3.82
C GLY A 431 -44.65 -15.23 2.51
N VAL A 432 -44.49 -16.55 2.53
CA VAL A 432 -44.18 -17.34 1.32
C VAL A 432 -45.33 -17.34 0.35
N LEU A 433 -46.57 -17.57 0.80
CA LEU A 433 -47.73 -17.56 -0.06
C LEU A 433 -48.01 -16.19 -0.65
N SER A 434 -47.86 -15.11 0.11
CA SER A 434 -47.98 -13.73 -0.39
C SER A 434 -46.90 -13.43 -1.43
N THR A 435 -45.67 -13.86 -1.23
CA THR A 435 -44.60 -13.73 -2.22
C THR A 435 -44.89 -14.50 -3.48
N LEU A 436 -45.41 -15.73 -3.39
CA LEU A 436 -45.85 -16.52 -4.54
C LEU A 436 -47.00 -15.85 -5.27
N ALA A 437 -48.01 -15.32 -4.57
CA ALA A 437 -49.10 -14.60 -5.18
C ALA A 437 -48.65 -13.38 -5.98
N TRP A 438 -47.70 -12.61 -5.40
CA TRP A 438 -47.11 -11.46 -6.06
C TRP A 438 -46.29 -11.82 -7.30
N THR A 439 -45.52 -12.93 -7.26
CA THR A 439 -44.65 -13.35 -8.35
C THR A 439 -45.35 -14.23 -9.40
N TRP A 440 -46.54 -14.74 -9.12
CA TRP A 440 -47.19 -15.80 -9.89
C TRP A 440 -47.27 -15.55 -11.39
N GLY A 441 -47.65 -14.33 -11.79
CA GLY A 441 -47.77 -13.98 -13.20
C GLY A 441 -46.43 -13.94 -13.98
N HIS A 442 -45.29 -14.00 -13.27
CA HIS A 442 -43.95 -13.93 -13.85
C HIS A 442 -43.26 -15.30 -13.86
N ILE A 443 -43.89 -16.35 -13.28
CA ILE A 443 -43.30 -17.70 -13.18
C ILE A 443 -43.62 -18.49 -14.45
N PRO A 444 -42.63 -19.18 -15.05
CA PRO A 444 -42.88 -20.09 -16.16
C PRO A 444 -43.87 -21.22 -15.78
N HIS A 445 -44.78 -21.59 -16.68
CA HIS A 445 -45.81 -22.60 -16.41
C HIS A 445 -45.27 -23.95 -15.89
N ALA A 446 -44.11 -24.38 -16.36
CA ALA A 446 -43.46 -25.60 -15.88
C ALA A 446 -43.07 -25.49 -14.39
N GLN A 447 -42.57 -24.34 -13.97
CA GLN A 447 -42.22 -24.08 -12.56
C GLN A 447 -43.46 -23.92 -11.70
N MET A 448 -44.51 -23.24 -12.18
CA MET A 448 -45.79 -23.14 -11.48
C MET A 448 -46.32 -24.52 -11.12
N ARG A 449 -46.34 -25.43 -12.10
CA ARG A 449 -46.82 -26.83 -11.89
C ARG A 449 -45.99 -27.54 -10.82
N ALA A 450 -44.67 -27.45 -10.92
CA ALA A 450 -43.78 -28.04 -9.93
C ALA A 450 -43.95 -27.47 -8.52
N ILE A 451 -44.19 -26.15 -8.39
CA ILE A 451 -44.46 -25.50 -7.09
C ILE A 451 -45.77 -26.04 -6.49
N VAL A 452 -46.84 -26.11 -7.30
CA VAL A 452 -48.15 -26.64 -6.86
C VAL A 452 -48.02 -28.09 -6.41
N GLU A 453 -47.37 -28.95 -7.20
CA GLU A 453 -47.13 -30.36 -6.85
C GLU A 453 -46.40 -30.53 -5.52
N ARG A 454 -45.45 -29.66 -5.20
CA ARG A 454 -44.69 -29.74 -3.95
C ARG A 454 -45.45 -29.18 -2.74
N LEU A 455 -46.26 -28.15 -2.90
CA LEU A 455 -47.03 -27.54 -1.81
C LEU A 455 -48.32 -28.26 -1.48
N THR A 456 -48.96 -28.96 -2.46
CA THR A 456 -50.23 -29.65 -2.29
C THR A 456 -50.28 -30.65 -1.14
N PRO A 457 -49.24 -31.50 -0.91
CA PRO A 457 -49.25 -32.47 0.19
C PRO A 457 -48.95 -31.83 1.57
N LEU A 458 -48.49 -30.58 1.61
CA LEU A 458 -48.01 -29.94 2.82
C LEU A 458 -49.10 -29.13 3.50
N ALA A 459 -49.14 -29.18 4.86
CA ALA A 459 -50.04 -28.32 5.64
C ALA A 459 -49.45 -26.88 5.75
N CYS A 460 -49.44 -26.15 4.63
CA CYS A 460 -48.82 -24.84 4.50
C CYS A 460 -49.78 -23.64 4.47
N ILE A 461 -51.09 -23.89 4.56
CA ILE A 461 -52.10 -22.83 4.57
C ILE A 461 -52.44 -22.46 6.02
N PRO A 462 -52.12 -21.23 6.48
CA PRO A 462 -52.53 -20.77 7.80
C PRO A 462 -54.05 -20.50 7.84
N THR A 463 -54.75 -21.19 8.74
CA THR A 463 -56.17 -21.01 8.94
C THR A 463 -56.48 -20.72 10.42
N ARG A 464 -57.71 -20.29 10.71
CA ARG A 464 -58.15 -20.09 12.11
C ARG A 464 -58.12 -21.37 12.92
N ALA A 465 -58.21 -22.54 12.26
CA ALA A 465 -58.14 -23.88 12.90
C ALA A 465 -56.74 -24.49 12.81
N GLY A 466 -55.65 -23.68 12.68
CA GLY A 466 -54.27 -24.11 12.53
C GLY A 466 -53.84 -24.30 11.08
N MET A 467 -52.67 -24.90 10.88
CA MET A 467 -52.08 -25.15 9.55
C MET A 467 -52.85 -26.28 8.84
N LYS A 468 -53.25 -26.06 7.58
CA LYS A 468 -54.02 -27.01 6.76
C LYS A 468 -53.33 -27.22 5.41
N ARG A 469 -53.62 -28.36 4.77
CA ARG A 469 -53.27 -28.59 3.37
C ARG A 469 -54.15 -27.73 2.47
N PRO A 470 -53.68 -27.36 1.27
CA PRO A 470 -54.48 -26.61 0.32
C PRO A 470 -55.87 -27.22 0.03
N ALA A 471 -55.96 -28.57 -0.04
CA ALA A 471 -57.22 -29.28 -0.27
C ALA A 471 -58.21 -29.23 0.93
N ASP A 472 -57.70 -28.93 2.13
CA ASP A 472 -58.47 -28.93 3.38
C ASP A 472 -58.78 -27.51 3.88
N ALA A 473 -58.41 -26.48 3.10
CA ALA A 473 -58.59 -25.07 3.44
C ALA A 473 -59.67 -24.41 2.61
N TYR A 474 -60.45 -23.52 3.23
CA TYR A 474 -61.56 -22.82 2.58
C TYR A 474 -61.29 -21.32 2.55
N PHE A 475 -61.60 -20.68 1.45
CA PHE A 475 -61.66 -19.23 1.32
C PHE A 475 -63.09 -18.77 1.53
N SER A 476 -63.31 -17.96 2.55
CA SER A 476 -64.64 -17.41 2.83
C SER A 476 -64.57 -15.97 3.27
N SER A 477 -65.38 -15.13 2.70
CA SER A 477 -65.61 -13.75 3.16
C SER A 477 -66.63 -13.68 4.32
N VAL A 478 -67.19 -14.83 4.75
CA VAL A 478 -68.23 -14.89 5.79
C VAL A 478 -67.60 -15.17 7.15
N SER A 479 -67.69 -14.21 8.06
CA SER A 479 -67.09 -14.24 9.40
C SER A 479 -67.86 -15.07 10.44
N LEU A 480 -69.03 -15.58 10.08
CA LEU A 480 -69.96 -16.27 11.03
C LEU A 480 -69.65 -17.77 11.29
N PHE A 481 -68.74 -18.36 10.54
CA PHE A 481 -68.41 -19.78 10.64
C PHE A 481 -67.01 -19.98 11.24
N SER A 482 -66.93 -19.90 12.57
CA SER A 482 -65.65 -20.03 13.28
C SER A 482 -65.09 -21.45 13.28
N ASP A 483 -65.88 -22.47 13.01
CA ASP A 483 -65.48 -23.88 13.08
C ASP A 483 -64.91 -24.42 11.76
N LEU A 484 -65.01 -23.67 10.66
CA LEU A 484 -64.43 -24.06 9.40
C LEU A 484 -62.96 -23.62 9.29
N PRO A 485 -62.06 -24.44 8.70
CA PRO A 485 -60.67 -24.09 8.47
C PRO A 485 -60.53 -23.02 7.38
N VAL A 486 -61.02 -21.83 7.71
CA VAL A 486 -60.99 -20.66 6.81
C VAL A 486 -59.59 -20.02 6.89
N VAL A 487 -59.05 -19.66 5.74
CA VAL A 487 -57.76 -18.93 5.61
C VAL A 487 -57.84 -17.66 6.43
N ALA A 488 -56.87 -17.46 7.32
CA ALA A 488 -56.89 -16.39 8.32
C ALA A 488 -56.79 -14.98 7.75
N CYS A 489 -56.03 -14.82 6.69
CA CYS A 489 -55.94 -13.61 5.85
C CYS A 489 -54.95 -13.85 4.70
N LEU A 490 -55.33 -13.61 3.49
CA LEU A 490 -54.46 -13.43 2.31
C LEU A 490 -54.92 -12.12 1.65
N LEU A 491 -54.46 -11.02 2.19
CA LEU A 491 -54.52 -9.70 1.54
C LEU A 491 -53.18 -9.00 1.68
#